data_3e1cfe8381d7e8134f45c8a60ac08305
#
_entry.id   3e1cfe8381d7e8134f45c8a60ac08305
#
_cell.length_a   1.000
_cell.length_b   1.000
_cell.length_c   1.000
_cell.angle_alpha   90.00
_cell.angle_beta   90.00
_cell.angle_gamma   90.00
#
_symmetry.space_group_name_H-M   'P 1'
#
loop_
_entity.id
_entity.type
_entity.pdbx_description
1 polymer ?
#
loop_
_entity_poly.entity_id
_entity_poly.type
_entity_poly.pdbx_seq_one_letter_code
_entity_poly.pdbx_strand_id
1 'polypeptide(L)'
;MKDKFGYNIHYKRIWEAKRKAIIMIFGDWDESYQALPRWMNIVKLTNPRTKVVRKPSVLVGYNGNIRFMHVFWVFGACVEGFKHCRPVIQIDGIFLYGKYIGKLLIATSIDANGHIFPLAFCNS
;
A
#
# COMPACT_ATOMS: atom_id res chain seq x y z
N MET A 1 26.05 15.72 -4.24
CA MET A 1 26.40 14.50 -4.98
C MET A 1 26.98 14.91 -6.31
N LYS A 2 28.23 14.52 -6.60
CA LYS A 2 28.83 14.76 -7.92
C LYS A 2 28.38 13.65 -8.84
N ASP A 3 27.91 14.00 -10.03
CA ASP A 3 27.60 13.03 -11.07
C ASP A 3 28.88 12.49 -11.74
N LYS A 4 28.72 11.51 -12.63
CA LYS A 4 29.82 10.90 -13.41
C LYS A 4 30.58 11.92 -14.28
N PHE A 5 30.05 13.11 -14.48
CA PHE A 5 30.60 14.19 -15.30
C PHE A 5 31.14 15.37 -14.48
N GLY A 6 31.15 15.29 -13.14
CA GLY A 6 31.71 16.30 -12.26
C GLY A 6 30.79 17.49 -11.95
N TYR A 7 29.53 17.46 -12.38
CA TYR A 7 28.56 18.50 -12.06
C TYR A 7 28.04 18.37 -10.63
N ASN A 8 27.94 19.50 -9.95
CA ASN A 8 27.35 19.54 -8.61
C ASN A 8 25.85 19.81 -8.71
N ILE A 9 25.04 18.75 -8.68
CA ILE A 9 23.58 18.87 -8.78
C ILE A 9 23.00 19.07 -7.38
N HIS A 10 22.21 20.13 -7.22
CA HIS A 10 21.55 20.42 -5.95
C HIS A 10 20.53 19.30 -5.63
N TYR A 11 20.53 18.83 -4.38
CA TYR A 11 19.67 17.72 -3.90
C TYR A 11 18.19 17.86 -4.31
N LYS A 12 17.65 19.08 -4.21
CA LYS A 12 16.25 19.39 -4.59
C LYS A 12 15.94 19.02 -6.03
N ARG A 13 16.86 19.32 -6.98
CA ARG A 13 16.69 18.96 -8.40
C ARG A 13 16.68 17.45 -8.64
N ILE A 14 17.53 16.72 -7.92
CA ILE A 14 17.54 15.24 -7.98
C ILE A 14 16.22 14.69 -7.45
N TRP A 15 15.74 15.22 -6.34
CA TRP A 15 14.47 14.81 -5.74
C TRP A 15 13.28 15.10 -6.66
N GLU A 16 13.22 16.29 -7.26
CA GLU A 16 12.18 16.67 -8.23
C GLU A 16 12.22 15.80 -9.49
N ALA A 17 13.40 15.50 -10.03
CA ALA A 17 13.56 14.63 -11.19
C ALA A 17 13.09 13.19 -10.86
N LYS A 18 13.48 12.65 -9.71
CA LYS A 18 13.00 11.34 -9.23
C LYS A 18 11.46 11.31 -9.11
N ARG A 19 10.87 12.35 -8.51
CA ARG A 19 9.42 12.46 -8.36
C ARG A 19 8.71 12.49 -9.72
N LYS A 20 9.21 13.28 -10.68
CA LYS A 20 8.66 13.33 -12.04
C LYS A 20 8.75 11.97 -12.73
N ALA A 21 9.90 11.29 -12.64
CA ALA A 21 10.07 9.96 -13.23
C ALA A 21 9.08 8.94 -12.63
N ILE A 22 8.85 8.96 -11.33
CA ILE A 22 7.87 8.09 -10.67
C ILE A 22 6.45 8.37 -11.18
N ILE A 23 6.07 9.65 -11.28
CA ILE A 23 4.75 10.04 -11.82
C ILE A 23 4.58 9.59 -13.27
N MET A 24 5.62 9.71 -14.10
CA MET A 24 5.58 9.27 -15.49
C MET A 24 5.41 7.75 -15.65
N ILE A 25 5.94 6.96 -14.71
CA ILE A 25 5.89 5.48 -14.77
C ILE A 25 4.61 4.94 -14.14
N PHE A 26 4.21 5.48 -13.00
CA PHE A 26 3.14 4.91 -12.15
C PHE A 26 1.87 5.77 -12.10
N GLY A 27 1.84 6.92 -12.76
CA GLY A 27 0.78 7.91 -12.63
C GLY A 27 0.92 8.78 -11.37
N ASP A 28 0.01 9.72 -11.23
CA ASP A 28 -0.03 10.58 -10.04
C ASP A 28 -0.79 9.90 -8.88
N TRP A 29 -0.87 10.60 -7.75
CA TRP A 29 -1.58 10.11 -6.57
C TRP A 29 -3.07 9.85 -6.81
N ASP A 30 -3.74 10.74 -7.56
CA ASP A 30 -5.18 10.64 -7.81
C ASP A 30 -5.47 9.46 -8.73
N GLU A 31 -4.71 9.29 -9.79
CA GLU A 31 -4.81 8.15 -10.70
C GLU A 31 -4.58 6.83 -9.98
N SER A 32 -3.57 6.76 -9.11
CA SER A 32 -3.26 5.57 -8.33
C SER A 32 -4.40 5.20 -7.37
N TYR A 33 -4.99 6.19 -6.69
CA TYR A 33 -6.12 5.94 -5.79
C TYR A 33 -7.40 5.57 -6.56
N GLN A 34 -7.64 6.14 -7.73
CA GLN A 34 -8.77 5.77 -8.59
C GLN A 34 -8.62 4.35 -9.15
N ALA A 35 -7.40 3.92 -9.45
CA ALA A 35 -7.11 2.57 -9.93
C ALA A 35 -7.22 1.49 -8.83
N LEU A 36 -7.10 1.86 -7.56
CA LEU A 36 -7.07 0.94 -6.43
C LEU A 36 -8.27 -0.02 -6.36
N PRO A 37 -9.53 0.39 -6.54
CA PRO A 37 -10.68 -0.51 -6.53
C PRO A 37 -10.61 -1.57 -7.64
N ARG A 38 -10.16 -1.17 -8.84
CA ARG A 38 -9.98 -2.08 -9.98
C ARG A 38 -8.87 -3.09 -9.71
N TRP A 39 -7.74 -2.62 -9.18
CA TRP A 39 -6.62 -3.47 -8.79
C TRP A 39 -7.05 -4.51 -7.76
N MET A 40 -7.77 -4.11 -6.72
CA MET A 40 -8.27 -5.03 -5.69
C MET A 40 -9.23 -6.08 -6.23
N ASN A 41 -10.07 -5.72 -7.21
CA ASN A 41 -10.94 -6.69 -7.86
C ASN A 41 -10.13 -7.72 -8.66
N ILE A 42 -9.11 -7.28 -9.40
CA ILE A 42 -8.22 -8.17 -10.14
C ILE A 42 -7.48 -9.11 -9.17
N VAL A 43 -6.95 -8.59 -8.08
CA VAL A 43 -6.26 -9.38 -7.05
C VAL A 43 -7.18 -10.45 -6.47
N LYS A 44 -8.45 -10.15 -6.21
CA LYS A 44 -9.44 -11.15 -5.75
C LYS A 44 -9.70 -12.25 -6.78
N LEU A 45 -9.72 -11.89 -8.07
CA LEU A 45 -9.95 -12.85 -9.15
C LEU A 45 -8.73 -13.77 -9.40
N THR A 46 -7.53 -13.20 -9.31
CA THR A 46 -6.28 -13.93 -9.58
C THR A 46 -5.73 -14.70 -8.38
N ASN A 47 -6.15 -14.31 -7.16
CA ASN A 47 -5.71 -14.95 -5.91
C ASN A 47 -6.92 -15.49 -5.14
N PRO A 48 -7.26 -16.76 -5.32
CA PRO A 48 -8.39 -17.38 -4.63
C PRO A 48 -8.33 -17.20 -3.11
N ARG A 49 -9.48 -17.07 -2.47
CA ARG A 49 -9.65 -16.84 -1.03
C ARG A 49 -9.14 -15.49 -0.51
N THR A 50 -8.65 -14.60 -1.38
CA THR A 50 -8.31 -13.23 -0.99
C THR A 50 -9.57 -12.48 -0.55
N LYS A 51 -9.51 -11.84 0.62
CA LYS A 51 -10.60 -11.02 1.14
C LYS A 51 -10.19 -9.55 1.11
N VAL A 52 -11.09 -8.71 0.64
CA VAL A 52 -10.95 -7.27 0.64
C VAL A 52 -12.21 -6.68 1.26
N VAL A 53 -12.04 -5.93 2.34
CA VAL A 53 -13.13 -5.21 3.02
C VAL A 53 -12.88 -3.72 2.86
N ARG A 54 -13.85 -3.01 2.34
CA ARG A 54 -13.80 -1.55 2.16
C ARG A 54 -14.84 -0.91 3.08
N LYS A 55 -14.43 0.11 3.82
CA LYS A 55 -15.37 0.99 4.50
C LYS A 55 -15.42 2.32 3.73
N PRO A 56 -16.50 2.63 3.03
CA PRO A 56 -16.69 3.95 2.46
C PRO A 56 -16.88 4.97 3.58
N SER A 57 -16.48 6.21 3.34
CA SER A 57 -16.82 7.32 4.22
C SER A 57 -18.33 7.58 4.13
N VAL A 58 -18.96 7.80 5.28
CA VAL A 58 -20.35 8.26 5.36
C VAL A 58 -20.49 9.72 4.90
N LEU A 59 -19.38 10.45 4.85
CA LEU A 59 -19.33 11.82 4.36
C LEU A 59 -19.28 11.79 2.83
N VAL A 60 -20.43 11.91 2.20
CA VAL A 60 -20.53 12.27 0.78
C VAL A 60 -19.91 13.66 0.65
N GLY A 61 -18.76 13.75 -0.02
CA GLY A 61 -18.16 15.05 -0.31
C GLY A 61 -19.13 15.91 -1.12
N TYR A 62 -18.94 17.23 -1.08
CA TYR A 62 -19.82 18.25 -1.71
C TYR A 62 -20.13 17.97 -3.20
N ASN A 63 -19.39 17.07 -3.85
CA ASN A 63 -19.54 16.67 -5.26
C ASN A 63 -20.06 15.23 -5.46
N GLY A 64 -20.66 14.59 -4.47
CA GLY A 64 -21.17 13.22 -4.61
C GLY A 64 -20.09 12.12 -4.67
N ASN A 65 -18.83 12.49 -4.58
CA ASN A 65 -17.71 11.53 -4.61
C ASN A 65 -17.61 10.78 -3.28
N ILE A 66 -17.64 9.46 -3.34
CA ILE A 66 -17.41 8.59 -2.18
C ILE A 66 -15.94 8.73 -1.76
N ARG A 67 -15.72 9.31 -0.59
CA ARG A 67 -14.38 9.40 -0.01
C ARG A 67 -13.96 8.02 0.49
N PHE A 68 -12.85 7.52 -0.03
CA PHE A 68 -12.26 6.28 0.44
C PHE A 68 -11.69 6.49 1.86
N MET A 69 -12.16 5.72 2.86
CA MET A 69 -11.64 5.87 4.22
C MET A 69 -10.72 4.74 4.65
N HIS A 70 -11.17 3.50 4.53
CA HIS A 70 -10.40 2.36 4.99
C HIS A 70 -10.50 1.20 4.02
N VAL A 71 -9.40 0.50 3.83
CA VAL A 71 -9.39 -0.78 3.14
C VAL A 71 -8.56 -1.77 3.94
N PHE A 72 -9.14 -2.94 4.14
CA PHE A 72 -8.47 -4.10 4.69
C PHE A 72 -8.37 -5.16 3.60
N TRP A 73 -7.21 -5.80 3.46
CA TRP A 73 -7.08 -6.95 2.58
C TRP A 73 -6.15 -8.00 3.17
N VAL A 74 -6.45 -9.25 2.84
CA VAL A 74 -5.65 -10.42 3.17
C VAL A 74 -5.61 -11.33 1.94
N PHE A 75 -4.42 -11.73 1.54
CA PHE A 75 -4.26 -12.67 0.44
C PHE A 75 -4.60 -14.10 0.88
N GLY A 76 -5.26 -14.86 0.01
CA GLY A 76 -5.61 -16.25 0.30
C GLY A 76 -4.39 -17.11 0.65
N ALA A 77 -3.26 -16.90 -0.04
CA ALA A 77 -2.00 -17.56 0.26
C ALA A 77 -1.49 -17.25 1.68
N CYS A 78 -1.68 -16.02 2.18
CA CYS A 78 -1.29 -15.65 3.54
C CYS A 78 -2.15 -16.35 4.59
N VAL A 79 -3.46 -16.49 4.33
CA VAL A 79 -4.38 -17.23 5.23
C VAL A 79 -3.96 -18.70 5.33
N GLU A 80 -3.66 -19.33 4.19
CA GLU A 80 -3.21 -20.72 4.17
C GLU A 80 -1.82 -20.88 4.81
N GLY A 81 -0.89 -20.00 4.50
CA GLY A 81 0.47 -20.02 5.04
C GLY A 81 0.54 -19.82 6.56
N PHE A 82 -0.40 -19.06 7.13
CA PHE A 82 -0.45 -18.83 8.59
C PHE A 82 -0.60 -20.11 9.41
N LYS A 83 -1.19 -21.16 8.84
CA LYS A 83 -1.28 -22.47 9.51
C LYS A 83 0.09 -23.08 9.86
N HIS A 84 1.13 -22.65 9.16
CA HIS A 84 2.51 -23.10 9.34
C HIS A 84 3.38 -22.08 10.10
N CYS A 85 2.77 -20.99 10.56
CA CYS A 85 3.43 -19.97 11.35
C CYS A 85 3.22 -20.21 12.85
N ARG A 86 4.00 -19.52 13.67
CA ARG A 86 3.75 -19.43 15.11
C ARG A 86 2.38 -18.75 15.33
N PRO A 87 1.58 -19.19 16.32
CA PRO A 87 0.24 -18.62 16.56
C PRO A 87 0.32 -17.25 17.28
N VAL A 88 1.14 -16.37 16.77
CA VAL A 88 1.34 -15.00 17.27
C VAL A 88 1.19 -14.05 16.10
N ILE A 89 0.37 -13.03 16.26
CA ILE A 89 0.19 -11.95 15.27
C ILE A 89 0.71 -10.66 15.89
N GLN A 90 1.65 -10.03 15.20
CA GLN A 90 2.14 -8.70 15.51
C GLN A 90 1.51 -7.71 14.52
N ILE A 91 1.03 -6.57 15.01
CA ILE A 91 0.50 -5.49 14.19
C ILE A 91 1.41 -4.28 14.36
N ASP A 92 1.91 -3.78 13.25
CA ASP A 92 2.73 -2.56 13.20
C ASP A 92 2.10 -1.53 12.27
N GLY A 93 2.38 -0.27 12.49
CA GLY A 93 1.80 0.84 11.76
C GLY A 93 2.86 1.77 11.18
N ILE A 94 2.72 2.07 9.88
CA ILE A 94 3.56 3.01 9.15
C ILE A 94 2.72 4.22 8.77
N PHE A 95 3.21 5.43 9.08
CA PHE A 95 2.59 6.65 8.59
C PHE A 95 2.91 6.84 7.11
N LEU A 96 1.87 7.05 6.32
CA LEU A 96 1.99 7.38 4.90
C LEU A 96 2.13 8.89 4.76
N TYR A 97 3.14 9.30 4.01
CA TYR A 97 3.42 10.69 3.69
C TYR A 97 3.18 10.96 2.21
N GLY A 98 2.60 12.09 1.90
CA GLY A 98 2.35 12.49 0.53
C GLY A 98 1.12 13.38 0.41
N LYS A 99 0.45 13.37 -0.74
CA LYS A 99 -0.79 14.12 -0.97
C LYS A 99 -1.91 13.67 -0.01
N TYR A 100 -1.97 12.36 0.27
CA TYR A 100 -2.94 11.77 1.18
C TYR A 100 -2.21 11.22 2.39
N ILE A 101 -2.55 11.78 3.55
CA ILE A 101 -2.02 11.33 4.84
C ILE A 101 -2.87 10.15 5.29
N GLY A 102 -2.22 9.10 5.75
CA GLY A 102 -2.89 7.91 6.24
C GLY A 102 -1.96 7.03 7.06
N LYS A 103 -2.46 5.89 7.45
CA LYS A 103 -1.69 4.86 8.16
C LYS A 103 -1.84 3.53 7.44
N LEU A 104 -0.73 2.87 7.17
CA LEU A 104 -0.72 1.48 6.73
C LEU A 104 -0.42 0.59 7.93
N LEU A 105 -1.39 -0.20 8.35
CA LEU A 105 -1.20 -1.24 9.34
C LEU A 105 -0.87 -2.56 8.64
N ILE A 106 0.14 -3.25 9.14
CA ILE A 106 0.59 -4.54 8.62
C ILE A 106 0.53 -5.54 9.76
N ALA A 107 -0.22 -6.61 9.56
CA ALA A 107 -0.22 -7.77 10.47
C ALA A 107 0.81 -8.77 9.97
N THR A 108 1.70 -9.20 10.84
CA THR A 108 2.77 -10.17 10.54
C THR A 108 2.77 -11.29 11.55
N SER A 109 3.34 -12.42 11.15
CA SER A 109 3.66 -13.55 12.00
C SER A 109 5.09 -13.99 11.74
N ILE A 110 5.52 -15.08 12.37
CA ILE A 110 6.84 -15.67 12.20
C ILE A 110 6.65 -17.10 11.70
N ASP A 111 7.32 -17.44 10.59
CA ASP A 111 7.30 -18.78 10.05
C ASP A 111 8.15 -19.77 10.88
N ALA A 112 8.14 -21.05 10.49
CA ALA A 112 8.90 -22.09 11.16
C ALA A 112 10.42 -21.85 11.12
N ASN A 113 10.92 -21.10 10.13
CA ASN A 113 12.34 -20.78 9.97
C ASN A 113 12.75 -19.47 10.68
N GLY A 114 11.80 -18.79 11.32
CA GLY A 114 12.04 -17.52 12.01
C GLY A 114 11.96 -16.28 11.11
N HIS A 115 11.46 -16.39 9.88
CA HIS A 115 11.26 -15.26 9.00
C HIS A 115 9.92 -14.56 9.26
N ILE A 116 9.89 -13.26 8.99
CA ILE A 116 8.66 -12.47 9.05
C ILE A 116 7.73 -12.89 7.92
N PHE A 117 6.52 -13.28 8.27
CA PHE A 117 5.48 -13.69 7.33
C PHE A 117 4.34 -12.65 7.34
N PRO A 118 4.10 -11.92 6.23
CA PRO A 118 3.01 -10.94 6.17
C PRO A 118 1.66 -11.65 6.10
N LEU A 119 0.70 -11.19 6.90
CA LEU A 119 -0.64 -11.77 6.97
C LEU A 119 -1.68 -10.89 6.31
N ALA A 120 -1.81 -9.65 6.75
CA ALA A 120 -2.87 -8.77 6.33
C ALA A 120 -2.41 -7.32 6.35
N PHE A 121 -3.14 -6.49 5.63
CA PHE A 121 -2.85 -5.07 5.47
C PHE A 121 -4.14 -4.26 5.69
N CYS A 122 -4.00 -3.08 6.27
CA CYS A 122 -5.10 -2.14 6.41
C CYS A 122 -4.58 -0.72 6.17
N ASN A 123 -5.21 -0.01 5.25
CA ASN A 123 -4.98 1.42 5.03
C ASN A 123 -6.14 2.22 5.63
N SER A 124 -5.80 3.24 6.42
CA SER A 124 -6.77 4.11 7.11
C SER A 124 -6.38 5.58 7.02
#